data_2ad871da2f52b94b7c5124a57fd4fc91
#
_entry.id   2ad871da2f52b94b7c5124a57fd4fc91
#
_cell.length_a   1.000
_cell.length_b   1.000
_cell.length_c   1.000
_cell.angle_alpha   90.00
_cell.angle_beta   90.00
_cell.angle_gamma   90.00
#
_symmetry.space_group_name_H-M   'P 1'
#
loop_
_entity.id
_entity.type
_entity.pdbx_description
1 polymer ?
#
loop_
_entity_poly.entity_id
_entity_poly.type
_entity_poly.pdbx_seq_one_letter_code
_entity_poly.pdbx_strand_id
1 'polypeptide(L)'
;MTEHIERPGDTPMPQPEKTLLALCPGAEFMVKYLSHAYGEQWRVITRPEEGVDVDAAVMISSTDIYDVIEGNACDEDTPVKADSPLARDEAMFADYCRRHELPCLILRAANIVGTGMTGLPMRIARGIACGMLMHISGNSATISVVHAIDVARLSVELQDAPGIYNITDGTDTTIDALINAIAHRMKDKNVGTLRPRWARWLYGRRYYGTLTRSLTFDDSRVRRVLEAEGRSTDMINVVQRLNTHQYVQDDI
;
A
#
# COMPACT_ATOMS: atom_id res chain seq x y z
N MET A 1 47.73 15.28 -33.89
CA MET A 1 46.86 16.04 -32.99
C MET A 1 45.43 15.61 -33.32
N THR A 2 44.91 14.68 -32.56
CA THR A 2 43.51 14.17 -32.71
C THR A 2 42.68 14.86 -31.64
N GLU A 3 41.87 15.81 -32.04
CA GLU A 3 40.91 16.46 -31.15
C GLU A 3 39.84 15.44 -30.74
N HIS A 4 39.76 15.15 -29.45
CA HIS A 4 38.65 14.44 -28.80
C HIS A 4 37.44 15.37 -28.80
N ILE A 5 36.51 15.15 -29.70
CA ILE A 5 35.18 15.79 -29.66
C ILE A 5 34.39 15.10 -28.54
N GLU A 6 34.31 15.77 -27.38
CA GLU A 6 33.37 15.38 -26.33
C GLU A 6 31.92 15.47 -26.87
N ARG A 7 31.19 14.38 -26.84
CA ARG A 7 29.77 14.37 -27.21
C ARG A 7 28.97 15.02 -26.09
N PRO A 8 28.05 15.94 -26.38
CA PRO A 8 27.15 16.47 -25.36
C PRO A 8 26.19 15.37 -24.95
N GLY A 9 26.38 14.72 -23.80
CA GLY A 9 25.58 13.63 -23.28
C GLY A 9 26.21 12.83 -22.14
N ASP A 10 27.48 13.01 -21.84
CA ASP A 10 28.20 12.29 -20.77
C ASP A 10 28.33 13.14 -19.49
N THR A 11 27.26 13.81 -19.06
CA THR A 11 27.21 14.28 -17.68
C THR A 11 26.85 13.05 -16.83
N PRO A 12 27.79 12.58 -15.97
CA PRO A 12 27.44 11.47 -15.08
C PRO A 12 26.25 11.89 -14.23
N MET A 13 25.18 11.06 -14.24
CA MET A 13 24.04 11.28 -13.35
C MET A 13 24.60 11.42 -11.91
N PRO A 14 24.12 12.41 -11.14
CA PRO A 14 24.55 12.56 -9.76
C PRO A 14 24.29 11.24 -9.03
N GLN A 15 25.32 10.72 -8.37
CA GLN A 15 25.18 9.53 -7.53
C GLN A 15 24.24 9.89 -6.38
N PRO A 16 23.30 9.02 -6.00
CA PRO A 16 22.43 9.28 -4.86
C PRO A 16 23.27 9.49 -3.60
N GLU A 17 22.99 10.59 -2.89
CA GLU A 17 23.76 11.01 -1.70
C GLU A 17 23.27 10.32 -0.44
N LYS A 18 22.01 9.84 -0.44
CA LYS A 18 21.34 9.23 0.72
C LYS A 18 20.80 7.84 0.40
N THR A 19 20.74 6.98 1.41
CA THR A 19 20.22 5.63 1.29
C THR A 19 18.97 5.44 2.16
N LEU A 20 17.88 4.99 1.52
CA LEU A 20 16.66 4.55 2.19
C LEU A 20 16.62 3.03 2.24
N LEU A 21 16.50 2.46 3.44
CA LEU A 21 16.09 1.06 3.60
C LEU A 21 14.55 0.99 3.58
N ALA A 22 13.99 0.38 2.55
CA ALA A 22 12.55 0.21 2.39
C ALA A 22 12.17 -1.27 2.41
N LEU A 23 11.60 -1.76 3.51
CA LEU A 23 11.07 -3.12 3.59
C LEU A 23 9.59 -3.12 3.22
N CYS A 24 9.22 -3.91 2.21
CA CYS A 24 7.85 -3.99 1.70
C CYS A 24 7.38 -5.45 1.60
N PRO A 25 7.22 -6.19 2.73
CA PRO A 25 6.84 -7.60 2.70
C PRO A 25 5.50 -7.83 1.99
N GLY A 26 5.52 -8.57 0.88
CA GLY A 26 4.32 -8.84 0.07
C GLY A 26 3.80 -7.64 -0.74
N ALA A 27 4.50 -6.51 -0.71
CA ALA A 27 4.19 -5.29 -1.44
C ALA A 27 5.42 -4.73 -2.17
N GLU A 28 6.24 -5.60 -2.76
CA GLU A 28 7.51 -5.23 -3.41
C GLU A 28 7.32 -4.22 -4.54
N PHE A 29 6.13 -4.15 -5.13
CA PHE A 29 5.80 -3.13 -6.14
C PHE A 29 5.89 -1.70 -5.59
N MET A 30 5.79 -1.51 -4.27
CA MET A 30 5.91 -0.20 -3.61
C MET A 30 7.29 0.43 -3.77
N VAL A 31 8.32 -0.37 -4.02
CA VAL A 31 9.70 0.14 -4.21
C VAL A 31 9.76 1.20 -5.32
N LYS A 32 9.03 1.04 -6.42
CA LYS A 32 8.96 2.04 -7.48
C LYS A 32 8.32 3.35 -7.00
N TYR A 33 7.22 3.27 -6.28
CA TYR A 33 6.54 4.44 -5.73
C TYR A 33 7.41 5.18 -4.72
N LEU A 34 8.11 4.43 -3.87
CA LEU A 34 9.08 5.00 -2.91
C LEU A 34 10.23 5.67 -3.63
N SER A 35 10.87 5.02 -4.61
CA SER A 35 11.95 5.62 -5.39
C SER A 35 11.51 6.91 -6.09
N HIS A 36 10.29 6.96 -6.60
CA HIS A 36 9.74 8.18 -7.19
C HIS A 36 9.49 9.28 -6.15
N ALA A 37 8.88 8.94 -5.01
CA ALA A 37 8.55 9.89 -3.96
C ALA A 37 9.78 10.50 -3.27
N TYR A 38 10.83 9.71 -3.08
CA TYR A 38 12.09 10.16 -2.48
C TYR A 38 12.99 10.93 -3.46
N GLY A 39 12.83 10.71 -4.78
CA GLY A 39 13.58 11.38 -5.83
C GLY A 39 14.99 10.85 -6.03
N GLU A 40 15.69 11.42 -7.02
CA GLU A 40 16.99 10.92 -7.53
C GLU A 40 18.14 11.01 -6.51
N GLN A 41 18.01 11.85 -5.49
CA GLN A 41 19.01 11.99 -4.43
C GLN A 41 19.03 10.81 -3.44
N TRP A 42 18.05 9.90 -3.53
CA TRP A 42 17.92 8.73 -2.66
C TRP A 42 18.12 7.43 -3.43
N ARG A 43 19.00 6.59 -2.90
CA ARG A 43 19.08 5.18 -3.29
C ARG A 43 18.15 4.37 -2.41
N VAL A 44 17.17 3.70 -2.99
CA VAL A 44 16.26 2.81 -2.27
C VAL A 44 16.81 1.39 -2.30
N ILE A 45 17.05 0.81 -1.12
CA ILE A 45 17.46 -0.59 -0.95
C ILE A 45 16.36 -1.35 -0.21
N THR A 46 16.18 -2.63 -0.54
CA THR A 46 15.11 -3.48 0.03
C THR A 46 15.61 -4.45 1.09
N ARG A 47 16.90 -4.43 1.35
CA ARG A 47 17.55 -5.22 2.40
C ARG A 47 18.83 -4.49 2.82
N PRO A 48 19.27 -4.67 4.06
CA PRO A 48 20.58 -4.16 4.48
C PRO A 48 21.69 -4.72 3.60
N GLU A 49 22.62 -3.85 3.20
CA GLU A 49 23.80 -4.21 2.41
C GLU A 49 25.06 -3.93 3.24
N GLU A 50 26.05 -4.84 3.19
CA GLU A 50 27.29 -4.66 3.94
C GLU A 50 28.08 -3.45 3.45
N GLY A 51 28.51 -2.60 4.39
CA GLY A 51 29.28 -1.41 4.08
C GLY A 51 28.47 -0.25 3.48
N VAL A 52 27.14 -0.33 3.50
CA VAL A 52 26.25 0.77 3.07
C VAL A 52 25.61 1.41 4.30
N ASP A 53 25.87 2.69 4.49
CA ASP A 53 25.21 3.49 5.51
C ASP A 53 23.78 3.80 5.09
N VAL A 54 22.84 3.64 6.01
CA VAL A 54 21.40 3.89 5.82
C VAL A 54 21.04 5.19 6.54
N ASP A 55 20.52 6.16 5.78
CA ASP A 55 20.14 7.48 6.30
C ASP A 55 18.70 7.51 6.82
N ALA A 56 17.84 6.65 6.27
CA ALA A 56 16.45 6.50 6.71
C ALA A 56 15.95 5.08 6.51
N ALA A 57 14.97 4.69 7.31
CA ALA A 57 14.34 3.38 7.21
C ALA A 57 12.82 3.48 7.30
N VAL A 58 12.11 2.77 6.41
CA VAL A 58 10.67 2.64 6.41
C VAL A 58 10.24 1.20 6.13
N MET A 59 9.21 0.74 6.82
CA MET A 59 8.57 -0.52 6.50
C MET A 59 7.13 -0.28 6.04
N ILE A 60 6.82 -0.72 4.82
CA ILE A 60 5.43 -0.80 4.34
C ILE A 60 4.89 -2.16 4.75
N SER A 61 4.20 -2.18 5.86
CA SER A 61 3.52 -3.35 6.42
C SER A 61 2.05 -3.39 5.95
N SER A 62 1.26 -4.31 6.47
CA SER A 62 -0.14 -4.48 6.11
C SER A 62 -1.02 -4.58 7.35
N THR A 63 -2.25 -4.08 7.24
CA THR A 63 -3.29 -4.30 8.24
C THR A 63 -3.69 -5.78 8.40
N ASP A 64 -3.23 -6.68 7.51
CA ASP A 64 -3.39 -8.14 7.66
C ASP A 64 -2.65 -8.71 8.89
N ILE A 65 -1.79 -7.90 9.54
CA ILE A 65 -1.10 -8.26 10.78
C ILE A 65 -2.06 -8.46 11.95
N TYR A 66 -3.19 -7.74 11.97
CA TYR A 66 -4.14 -7.78 13.08
C TYR A 66 -4.86 -9.12 13.21
N ASP A 67 -5.04 -9.59 14.45
CA ASP A 67 -5.79 -10.82 14.75
C ASP A 67 -7.30 -10.58 14.76
N VAL A 68 -7.80 -10.08 13.64
CA VAL A 68 -9.19 -9.74 13.42
C VAL A 68 -9.63 -10.23 12.04
N ILE A 69 -10.85 -10.72 11.93
CA ILE A 69 -11.43 -11.20 10.67
C ILE A 69 -12.65 -10.39 10.24
N GLU A 70 -13.20 -9.60 11.15
CA GLU A 70 -14.33 -8.70 10.96
C GLU A 70 -14.29 -7.64 12.06
N GLY A 71 -14.41 -6.37 11.70
CA GLY A 71 -14.38 -5.25 12.64
C GLY A 71 -14.47 -3.92 11.91
N ASN A 72 -14.83 -2.88 12.65
CA ASN A 72 -14.90 -1.51 12.12
C ASN A 72 -13.94 -0.62 12.90
N ALA A 73 -13.25 0.25 12.17
CA ALA A 73 -12.32 1.25 12.72
C ALA A 73 -11.28 0.63 13.68
N CYS A 74 -10.67 -0.51 13.28
CA CYS A 74 -9.59 -1.13 14.04
C CYS A 74 -8.37 -0.20 14.05
N ASP A 75 -7.88 0.16 15.22
CA ASP A 75 -6.73 1.04 15.41
C ASP A 75 -5.41 0.25 15.58
N GLU A 76 -4.31 0.97 15.80
CA GLU A 76 -2.97 0.37 15.98
C GLU A 76 -2.82 -0.39 17.31
N ASP A 77 -3.74 -0.23 18.26
CA ASP A 77 -3.76 -0.94 19.54
C ASP A 77 -4.54 -2.27 19.41
N THR A 78 -5.17 -2.52 18.28
CA THR A 78 -5.83 -3.80 17.97
C THR A 78 -4.82 -4.95 18.03
N PRO A 79 -5.16 -6.10 18.68
CA PRO A 79 -4.24 -7.23 18.81
C PRO A 79 -3.69 -7.73 17.47
N VAL A 80 -2.40 -8.04 17.43
CA VAL A 80 -1.71 -8.59 16.26
C VAL A 80 -1.56 -10.11 16.35
N LYS A 81 -1.48 -10.78 15.22
CA LYS A 81 -1.14 -12.20 15.10
C LYS A 81 0.34 -12.40 15.40
N ALA A 82 0.70 -12.60 16.68
CA ALA A 82 2.07 -12.65 17.15
C ALA A 82 2.97 -13.64 16.38
N ASP A 83 2.41 -14.78 15.95
CA ASP A 83 3.15 -15.83 15.23
C ASP A 83 3.15 -15.65 13.70
N SER A 84 2.58 -14.55 13.19
CA SER A 84 2.56 -14.29 11.74
C SER A 84 3.96 -13.93 11.22
N PRO A 85 4.28 -14.27 9.95
CA PRO A 85 5.51 -13.80 9.33
C PRO A 85 5.65 -12.28 9.39
N LEU A 86 4.56 -11.56 9.14
CA LEU A 86 4.56 -10.09 9.12
C LEU A 86 4.89 -9.48 10.49
N ALA A 87 4.40 -10.06 11.60
CA ALA A 87 4.74 -9.61 12.95
C ALA A 87 6.24 -9.84 13.26
N ARG A 88 6.82 -10.93 12.76
CA ARG A 88 8.27 -11.18 12.88
C ARG A 88 9.07 -10.17 12.05
N ASP A 89 8.62 -9.87 10.83
CA ASP A 89 9.27 -8.87 9.98
C ASP A 89 9.24 -7.47 10.61
N GLU A 90 8.10 -7.05 11.20
CA GLU A 90 8.01 -5.79 11.95
C GLU A 90 8.97 -5.77 13.16
N ALA A 91 9.03 -6.87 13.92
CA ALA A 91 9.93 -6.96 15.08
C ALA A 91 11.42 -6.93 14.64
N MET A 92 11.78 -7.61 13.56
CA MET A 92 13.14 -7.60 13.01
C MET A 92 13.51 -6.21 12.49
N PHE A 93 12.58 -5.52 11.82
CA PHE A 93 12.79 -4.16 11.34
C PHE A 93 12.98 -3.17 12.50
N ALA A 94 12.13 -3.24 13.53
CA ALA A 94 12.26 -2.39 14.71
C ALA A 94 13.60 -2.64 15.45
N ASP A 95 14.04 -3.91 15.54
CA ASP A 95 15.35 -4.25 16.12
C ASP A 95 16.52 -3.72 15.28
N TYR A 96 16.40 -3.77 13.95
CA TYR A 96 17.37 -3.16 13.04
C TYR A 96 17.47 -1.65 13.27
N CYS A 97 16.35 -0.92 13.23
CA CYS A 97 16.33 0.52 13.46
C CYS A 97 16.95 0.89 14.82
N ARG A 98 16.61 0.16 15.88
CA ARG A 98 17.17 0.37 17.22
C ARG A 98 18.70 0.18 17.27
N ARG A 99 19.23 -0.85 16.58
CA ARG A 99 20.67 -1.13 16.56
C ARG A 99 21.47 -0.10 15.75
N HIS A 100 20.84 0.52 14.76
CA HIS A 100 21.46 1.52 13.88
C HIS A 100 21.07 2.95 14.23
N GLU A 101 20.37 3.16 15.36
CA GLU A 101 19.91 4.48 15.85
C GLU A 101 19.07 5.24 14.82
N LEU A 102 18.31 4.50 13.98
CA LEU A 102 17.43 5.07 12.95
C LEU A 102 16.01 5.28 13.49
N PRO A 103 15.30 6.34 13.08
CA PRO A 103 13.86 6.46 13.30
C PRO A 103 13.12 5.24 12.74
N CYS A 104 12.31 4.58 13.57
CA CYS A 104 11.55 3.40 13.15
C CYS A 104 10.15 3.82 12.67
N LEU A 105 9.93 3.82 11.38
CA LEU A 105 8.64 4.14 10.75
C LEU A 105 8.02 2.87 10.13
N ILE A 106 6.84 2.47 10.63
CA ILE A 106 6.08 1.33 10.11
C ILE A 106 4.71 1.82 9.65
N LEU A 107 4.41 1.69 8.36
CA LEU A 107 3.13 2.04 7.77
C LEU A 107 2.32 0.76 7.50
N ARG A 108 1.31 0.49 8.32
CA ARG A 108 0.36 -0.62 8.14
C ARG A 108 -0.71 -0.19 7.15
N ALA A 109 -0.45 -0.40 5.87
CA ALA A 109 -1.34 0.03 4.81
C ALA A 109 -2.50 -0.94 4.59
N ALA A 110 -3.72 -0.40 4.45
CA ALA A 110 -4.92 -1.18 4.16
C ALA A 110 -5.07 -1.35 2.63
N ASN A 111 -5.17 -2.59 2.14
CA ASN A 111 -5.51 -2.93 0.75
C ASN A 111 -4.95 -1.94 -0.30
N ILE A 112 -3.62 -1.92 -0.48
CA ILE A 112 -2.96 -0.95 -1.37
C ILE A 112 -3.42 -1.15 -2.82
N VAL A 113 -3.89 -0.07 -3.45
CA VAL A 113 -4.32 -0.03 -4.85
C VAL A 113 -3.34 0.81 -5.66
N GLY A 114 -2.90 0.29 -6.79
CA GLY A 114 -1.95 0.93 -7.69
C GLY A 114 -1.39 -0.07 -8.70
N THR A 115 -0.53 0.39 -9.60
CA THR A 115 0.12 -0.48 -10.59
C THR A 115 1.04 -1.48 -9.91
N GLY A 116 0.82 -2.77 -10.16
CA GLY A 116 1.56 -3.86 -9.50
C GLY A 116 0.94 -4.32 -8.18
N MET A 117 -0.22 -3.78 -7.77
CA MET A 117 -0.92 -4.14 -6.54
C MET A 117 -0.99 -5.65 -6.30
N THR A 118 -1.05 -6.04 -5.03
CA THR A 118 -1.14 -7.43 -4.55
C THR A 118 -2.39 -7.63 -3.69
N GLY A 119 -2.50 -8.74 -3.00
CA GLY A 119 -3.57 -8.98 -2.03
C GLY A 119 -4.98 -9.02 -2.62
N LEU A 120 -5.95 -8.47 -1.89
CA LEU A 120 -7.37 -8.49 -2.27
C LEU A 120 -7.66 -7.69 -3.56
N PRO A 121 -7.13 -6.47 -3.78
CA PRO A 121 -7.38 -5.73 -5.02
C PRO A 121 -6.92 -6.49 -6.27
N MET A 122 -5.74 -7.12 -6.24
CA MET A 122 -5.26 -7.97 -7.34
C MET A 122 -6.14 -9.20 -7.56
N ARG A 123 -6.63 -9.84 -6.49
CA ARG A 123 -7.53 -10.99 -6.60
C ARG A 123 -8.87 -10.60 -7.25
N ILE A 124 -9.39 -9.43 -6.90
CA ILE A 124 -10.58 -8.84 -7.54
C ILE A 124 -10.30 -8.62 -9.03
N ALA A 125 -9.22 -7.93 -9.39
CA ALA A 125 -8.86 -7.64 -10.78
C ALA A 125 -8.71 -8.93 -11.61
N ARG A 126 -8.00 -9.93 -11.10
CA ARG A 126 -7.85 -11.23 -11.77
C ARG A 126 -9.19 -11.96 -11.92
N GLY A 127 -10.03 -11.94 -10.88
CA GLY A 127 -11.36 -12.54 -10.92
C GLY A 127 -12.26 -11.91 -12.00
N ILE A 128 -12.20 -10.57 -12.15
CA ILE A 128 -12.88 -9.84 -13.22
C ILE A 128 -12.29 -10.20 -14.59
N ALA A 129 -10.97 -10.21 -14.72
CA ALA A 129 -10.29 -10.55 -15.98
C ALA A 129 -10.68 -11.94 -16.50
N CYS A 130 -10.80 -12.92 -15.61
CA CYS A 130 -11.17 -14.30 -15.92
C CYS A 130 -12.70 -14.52 -16.00
N GLY A 131 -13.53 -13.49 -15.74
CA GLY A 131 -15.01 -13.63 -15.70
C GLY A 131 -15.51 -14.52 -14.55
N MET A 132 -14.71 -14.73 -13.51
CA MET A 132 -15.04 -15.60 -12.38
C MET A 132 -15.53 -14.83 -11.16
N LEU A 133 -15.29 -13.51 -11.09
CA LEU A 133 -15.78 -12.68 -10.01
C LEU A 133 -17.16 -12.11 -10.35
N MET A 134 -18.06 -12.18 -9.40
CA MET A 134 -19.42 -11.65 -9.47
C MET A 134 -19.73 -10.93 -8.16
N HIS A 135 -20.59 -9.91 -8.23
CA HIS A 135 -21.19 -9.31 -7.04
C HIS A 135 -21.97 -10.35 -6.24
N ILE A 136 -22.03 -10.18 -4.94
CA ILE A 136 -22.83 -11.03 -4.07
C ILE A 136 -24.11 -10.26 -3.72
N SER A 137 -25.27 -10.78 -4.12
CA SER A 137 -26.55 -10.10 -3.89
C SER A 137 -26.76 -9.78 -2.41
N GLY A 138 -27.04 -8.50 -2.11
CA GLY A 138 -27.26 -8.01 -0.75
C GLY A 138 -25.97 -7.85 0.08
N ASN A 139 -24.79 -7.88 -0.53
CA ASN A 139 -23.54 -7.64 0.16
C ASN A 139 -23.36 -6.14 0.45
N SER A 140 -23.11 -5.81 1.71
CA SER A 140 -22.84 -4.44 2.18
C SER A 140 -21.49 -4.36 2.92
N ALA A 141 -20.65 -5.37 2.79
CA ALA A 141 -19.34 -5.39 3.45
C ALA A 141 -18.47 -4.21 3.02
N THR A 142 -17.87 -3.54 3.99
CA THR A 142 -16.99 -2.38 3.82
C THR A 142 -15.55 -2.74 4.15
N ILE A 143 -14.63 -2.11 3.45
CA ILE A 143 -13.19 -2.26 3.67
C ILE A 143 -12.50 -0.90 3.56
N SER A 144 -11.39 -0.76 4.25
CA SER A 144 -10.46 0.35 4.02
C SER A 144 -9.51 0.01 2.88
N VAL A 145 -9.18 1.01 2.08
CA VAL A 145 -8.23 0.96 0.97
C VAL A 145 -7.28 2.15 1.04
N VAL A 146 -6.17 2.10 0.33
CA VAL A 146 -5.27 3.26 0.18
C VAL A 146 -4.61 3.23 -1.19
N HIS A 147 -4.31 4.41 -1.74
CA HIS A 147 -3.58 4.51 -3.00
C HIS A 147 -2.06 4.41 -2.75
N ALA A 148 -1.34 3.68 -3.62
CA ALA A 148 0.10 3.49 -3.49
C ALA A 148 0.90 4.81 -3.45
N ILE A 149 0.43 5.84 -4.18
CA ILE A 149 1.04 7.18 -4.15
C ILE A 149 0.99 7.79 -2.75
N ASP A 150 -0.15 7.67 -2.04
CA ASP A 150 -0.27 8.23 -0.69
C ASP A 150 0.61 7.49 0.31
N VAL A 151 0.72 6.16 0.22
CA VAL A 151 1.63 5.38 1.06
C VAL A 151 3.07 5.85 0.86
N ALA A 152 3.49 6.07 -0.40
CA ALA A 152 4.83 6.56 -0.70
C ALA A 152 5.04 8.01 -0.25
N ARG A 153 4.07 8.90 -0.46
CA ARG A 153 4.10 10.29 0.05
C ARG A 153 4.25 10.33 1.56
N LEU A 154 3.42 9.57 2.27
CA LEU A 154 3.45 9.51 3.73
C LEU A 154 4.76 8.95 4.27
N SER A 155 5.41 8.03 3.57
CA SER A 155 6.72 7.53 3.98
C SER A 155 7.80 8.64 3.98
N VAL A 156 7.70 9.61 3.07
CA VAL A 156 8.56 10.79 3.04
C VAL A 156 8.19 11.79 4.13
N GLU A 157 6.89 12.10 4.24
CA GLU A 157 6.39 13.11 5.18
C GLU A 157 6.58 12.70 6.65
N LEU A 158 6.59 11.41 6.95
CA LEU A 158 6.69 10.89 8.32
C LEU A 158 8.11 10.42 8.68
N GLN A 159 9.13 10.71 7.86
CA GLN A 159 10.51 10.29 8.13
C GLN A 159 11.01 10.68 9.54
N ASP A 160 10.64 11.88 9.99
CA ASP A 160 11.04 12.43 11.28
C ASP A 160 10.01 12.14 12.40
N ALA A 161 8.95 11.41 12.09
CA ALA A 161 7.89 11.03 13.01
C ALA A 161 7.84 9.49 13.20
N PRO A 162 8.81 8.90 13.96
CA PRO A 162 8.86 7.46 14.14
C PRO A 162 7.60 6.95 14.83
N GLY A 163 7.14 5.76 14.41
CA GLY A 163 5.94 5.16 14.96
C GLY A 163 5.34 4.09 14.07
N ILE A 164 4.22 3.54 14.55
CA ILE A 164 3.39 2.59 13.79
C ILE A 164 2.08 3.30 13.48
N TYR A 165 1.71 3.31 12.20
CA TYR A 165 0.53 4.02 11.72
C TYR A 165 -0.30 3.15 10.77
N ASN A 166 -1.61 3.09 10.99
CA ASN A 166 -2.56 2.62 10.00
C ASN A 166 -2.70 3.66 8.90
N ILE A 167 -2.70 3.20 7.65
CA ILE A 167 -2.84 4.07 6.48
C ILE A 167 -4.02 3.63 5.64
N THR A 168 -4.99 4.54 5.48
CA THR A 168 -6.18 4.38 4.63
C THR A 168 -6.37 5.62 3.77
N ASP A 169 -7.34 5.60 2.83
CA ASP A 169 -7.74 6.81 2.09
C ASP A 169 -8.75 7.69 2.87
N GLY A 170 -9.03 7.32 4.13
CA GLY A 170 -9.97 8.02 5.01
C GLY A 170 -11.43 7.79 4.68
N THR A 171 -11.72 6.95 3.70
CA THR A 171 -13.09 6.57 3.33
C THR A 171 -13.22 5.06 3.32
N ASP A 172 -14.20 4.54 4.08
CA ASP A 172 -14.53 3.13 3.98
C ASP A 172 -15.36 2.90 2.72
N THR A 173 -14.92 1.98 1.88
CA THR A 173 -15.61 1.65 0.64
C THR A 173 -16.26 0.27 0.71
N THR A 174 -17.38 0.07 0.01
CA THR A 174 -17.96 -1.27 -0.11
C THR A 174 -17.13 -2.12 -1.07
N ILE A 175 -17.09 -3.43 -0.81
CA ILE A 175 -16.46 -4.40 -1.72
C ILE A 175 -17.03 -4.27 -3.13
N ASP A 176 -18.35 -4.05 -3.26
CA ASP A 176 -19.01 -3.88 -4.55
C ASP A 176 -18.60 -2.58 -5.26
N ALA A 177 -18.40 -1.49 -4.52
CA ALA A 177 -17.88 -0.24 -5.10
C ALA A 177 -16.45 -0.41 -5.62
N LEU A 178 -15.59 -1.11 -4.87
CA LEU A 178 -14.23 -1.42 -5.32
C LEU A 178 -14.23 -2.34 -6.56
N ILE A 179 -15.08 -3.37 -6.59
CA ILE A 179 -15.24 -4.25 -7.75
C ILE A 179 -15.65 -3.43 -8.99
N ASN A 180 -16.65 -2.55 -8.86
CA ASN A 180 -17.12 -1.70 -9.96
C ASN A 180 -16.01 -0.75 -10.45
N ALA A 181 -15.28 -0.11 -9.55
CA ALA A 181 -14.21 0.81 -9.90
C ALA A 181 -13.06 0.08 -10.63
N ILE A 182 -12.67 -1.10 -10.19
CA ILE A 182 -11.66 -1.92 -10.87
C ILE A 182 -12.18 -2.41 -12.23
N ALA A 183 -13.45 -2.85 -12.33
CA ALA A 183 -14.06 -3.29 -13.58
C ALA A 183 -14.12 -2.15 -14.61
N HIS A 184 -14.48 -0.94 -14.18
CA HIS A 184 -14.47 0.27 -14.99
C HIS A 184 -13.07 0.56 -15.53
N ARG A 185 -12.05 0.52 -14.68
CA ARG A 185 -10.64 0.68 -15.09
C ARG A 185 -10.19 -0.40 -16.09
N MET A 186 -10.78 -1.58 -16.07
CA MET A 186 -10.52 -2.70 -16.99
C MET A 186 -11.39 -2.64 -18.26
N LYS A 187 -11.71 -1.45 -18.78
CA LYS A 187 -12.53 -1.20 -19.99
C LYS A 187 -13.99 -1.66 -19.80
N ASP A 188 -14.59 -1.24 -18.70
CA ASP A 188 -16.01 -1.49 -18.39
C ASP A 188 -16.40 -2.97 -18.45
N LYS A 189 -15.58 -3.83 -17.87
CA LYS A 189 -15.90 -5.24 -17.76
C LYS A 189 -17.21 -5.42 -16.99
N ASN A 190 -18.16 -6.10 -17.59
CA ASN A 190 -19.43 -6.41 -16.93
C ASN A 190 -19.22 -7.47 -15.85
N VAL A 191 -19.66 -7.16 -14.62
CA VAL A 191 -19.59 -8.06 -13.47
C VAL A 191 -21.03 -8.46 -13.12
N GLY A 192 -21.36 -9.74 -13.30
CA GLY A 192 -22.68 -10.28 -12.95
C GLY A 192 -22.93 -10.33 -11.44
N THR A 193 -24.13 -10.74 -11.05
CA THR A 193 -24.53 -10.87 -9.63
C THR A 193 -24.90 -12.33 -9.31
N LEU A 194 -24.44 -12.81 -8.17
CA LEU A 194 -24.65 -14.18 -7.70
C LEU A 194 -25.36 -14.17 -6.34
N ARG A 195 -26.30 -15.12 -6.15
CA ARG A 195 -26.94 -15.28 -4.84
C ARG A 195 -25.94 -15.82 -3.81
N PRO A 196 -26.04 -15.44 -2.52
CA PRO A 196 -25.05 -15.78 -1.49
C PRO A 196 -24.72 -17.27 -1.38
N ARG A 197 -25.71 -18.14 -1.47
CA ARG A 197 -25.51 -19.61 -1.39
C ARG A 197 -24.62 -20.14 -2.52
N TRP A 198 -24.79 -19.62 -3.75
CA TRP A 198 -23.99 -20.00 -4.90
C TRP A 198 -22.61 -19.38 -4.85
N ALA A 199 -22.50 -18.10 -4.38
CA ALA A 199 -21.23 -17.44 -4.17
C ALA A 199 -20.37 -18.21 -3.14
N ARG A 200 -20.96 -18.65 -2.03
CA ARG A 200 -20.26 -19.45 -1.02
C ARG A 200 -19.75 -20.79 -1.56
N TRP A 201 -20.51 -21.43 -2.43
CA TRP A 201 -20.09 -22.67 -3.10
C TRP A 201 -18.95 -22.41 -4.10
N LEU A 202 -19.08 -21.37 -4.94
CA LEU A 202 -18.11 -21.02 -5.98
C LEU A 202 -16.76 -20.55 -5.41
N TYR A 203 -16.80 -19.65 -4.43
CA TYR A 203 -15.60 -19.03 -3.88
C TYR A 203 -14.97 -19.81 -2.72
N GLY A 204 -15.69 -20.77 -2.17
CA GLY A 204 -15.30 -21.45 -0.95
C GLY A 204 -15.39 -20.55 0.29
N ARG A 205 -15.37 -21.18 1.48
CA ARG A 205 -15.63 -20.48 2.75
C ARG A 205 -14.69 -19.31 3.03
N ARG A 206 -13.41 -19.47 2.72
CA ARG A 206 -12.38 -18.46 3.04
C ARG A 206 -12.54 -17.20 2.17
N TYR A 207 -12.60 -17.37 0.84
CA TYR A 207 -12.70 -16.21 -0.06
C TYR A 207 -14.06 -15.54 0.01
N TYR A 208 -15.13 -16.33 0.13
CA TYR A 208 -16.46 -15.79 0.41
C TYR A 208 -16.45 -14.91 1.66
N GLY A 209 -15.84 -15.39 2.77
CA GLY A 209 -15.70 -14.59 3.99
C GLY A 209 -14.95 -13.28 3.77
N THR A 210 -13.86 -13.29 2.99
CA THR A 210 -13.12 -12.05 2.65
C THR A 210 -14.00 -11.04 1.88
N LEU A 211 -14.93 -11.52 1.05
CA LEU A 211 -15.80 -10.65 0.25
C LEU A 211 -17.08 -10.20 0.99
N THR A 212 -17.42 -10.76 2.15
CA THR A 212 -18.72 -10.51 2.82
C THR A 212 -18.61 -10.02 4.24
N ARG A 213 -17.40 -9.85 4.78
CA ARG A 213 -17.15 -9.29 6.12
C ARG A 213 -16.60 -7.90 6.01
N SER A 214 -17.12 -7.02 6.84
CA SER A 214 -16.54 -5.67 6.97
C SER A 214 -15.27 -5.75 7.78
N LEU A 215 -14.23 -5.06 7.27
CA LEU A 215 -12.98 -4.88 8.00
C LEU A 215 -12.39 -3.52 7.62
N THR A 216 -12.53 -2.57 8.54
CA THR A 216 -12.06 -1.20 8.34
C THR A 216 -11.11 -0.78 9.44
N PHE A 217 -10.26 0.20 9.14
CA PHE A 217 -9.16 0.63 10.00
C PHE A 217 -9.23 2.13 10.26
N ASP A 218 -8.90 2.52 11.49
CA ASP A 218 -8.79 3.92 11.90
C ASP A 218 -7.38 4.44 11.60
N ASP A 219 -7.31 5.55 10.87
CA ASP A 219 -6.07 6.27 10.53
C ASP A 219 -5.92 7.59 11.27
N SER A 220 -6.71 7.81 12.33
CA SER A 220 -6.70 9.07 13.09
C SER A 220 -5.35 9.37 13.75
N ARG A 221 -4.53 8.34 14.05
CA ARG A 221 -3.20 8.52 14.64
C ARG A 221 -2.27 9.22 13.66
N VAL A 222 -2.19 8.77 12.41
CA VAL A 222 -1.35 9.41 11.39
C VAL A 222 -1.85 10.81 11.05
N ARG A 223 -3.18 11.01 10.95
CA ARG A 223 -3.77 12.34 10.67
C ARG A 223 -3.39 13.36 11.73
N ARG A 224 -3.46 13.01 13.00
CA ARG A 224 -3.05 13.90 14.10
C ARG A 224 -1.58 14.31 14.01
N VAL A 225 -0.69 13.40 13.60
CA VAL A 225 0.73 13.72 13.41
C VAL A 225 0.91 14.68 12.24
N LEU A 226 0.26 14.43 11.11
CA LEU A 226 0.32 15.31 9.93
C LEU A 226 -0.20 16.72 10.25
N GLU A 227 -1.33 16.82 10.93
CA GLU A 227 -1.92 18.09 11.37
C GLU A 227 -0.99 18.85 12.32
N ALA A 228 -0.38 18.16 13.28
CA ALA A 228 0.55 18.78 14.22
C ALA A 228 1.80 19.35 13.54
N GLU A 229 2.21 18.76 12.41
CA GLU A 229 3.33 19.22 11.60
C GLU A 229 2.89 20.19 10.47
N GLY A 230 1.62 20.55 10.40
CA GLY A 230 1.07 21.44 9.36
C GLY A 230 1.09 20.83 7.96
N ARG A 231 1.09 19.50 7.86
CA ARG A 231 1.07 18.75 6.59
C ARG A 231 -0.35 18.41 6.17
N SER A 232 -0.55 18.17 4.87
CA SER A 232 -1.88 17.80 4.36
C SER A 232 -2.29 16.41 4.82
N THR A 233 -3.54 16.32 5.30
CA THR A 233 -4.22 15.06 5.59
C THR A 233 -5.04 14.53 4.42
N ASP A 234 -5.04 15.22 3.27
CA ASP A 234 -5.78 14.81 2.10
C ASP A 234 -5.20 13.53 1.50
N MET A 235 -6.06 12.56 1.27
CA MET A 235 -5.73 11.29 0.65
C MET A 235 -6.49 11.13 -0.67
N ILE A 236 -5.90 10.42 -1.62
CA ILE A 236 -6.54 10.08 -2.88
C ILE A 236 -7.68 9.10 -2.60
N ASN A 237 -8.93 9.53 -2.84
CA ASN A 237 -10.05 8.59 -2.79
C ASN A 237 -9.90 7.54 -3.90
N VAL A 238 -9.63 6.29 -3.51
CA VAL A 238 -9.27 5.20 -4.42
C VAL A 238 -10.38 4.91 -5.42
N VAL A 239 -11.63 4.82 -4.97
CA VAL A 239 -12.77 4.50 -5.84
C VAL A 239 -13.01 5.62 -6.85
N GLN A 240 -12.93 6.87 -6.41
CA GLN A 240 -13.07 8.02 -7.29
C GLN A 240 -11.93 8.07 -8.31
N ARG A 241 -10.69 7.82 -7.90
CA ARG A 241 -9.51 7.80 -8.77
C ARG A 241 -9.61 6.73 -9.85
N LEU A 242 -10.06 5.53 -9.50
CA LEU A 242 -10.26 4.44 -10.45
C LEU A 242 -11.37 4.73 -11.47
N ASN A 243 -12.40 5.49 -11.07
CA ASN A 243 -13.53 5.88 -11.93
C ASN A 243 -13.22 7.07 -12.83
N THR A 244 -12.14 7.84 -12.59
CA THR A 244 -11.74 8.93 -13.49
C THR A 244 -10.94 8.37 -14.66
N HIS A 245 -11.37 8.66 -15.91
CA HIS A 245 -10.68 8.25 -17.14
C HIS A 245 -9.35 8.99 -17.40
N GLN A 246 -8.95 9.91 -16.54
CA GLN A 246 -7.68 10.60 -16.68
C GLN A 246 -6.53 9.59 -16.47
N TYR A 247 -6.01 9.09 -17.59
CA TYR A 247 -4.65 8.59 -17.66
C TYR A 247 -3.73 9.76 -17.27
N VAL A 248 -3.46 9.92 -16.01
CA VAL A 248 -2.25 10.61 -15.61
C VAL A 248 -1.13 9.62 -15.88
N GLN A 249 -0.20 10.01 -16.72
CA GLN A 249 0.98 9.23 -17.13
C GLN A 249 1.89 8.88 -15.93
N ASP A 250 1.46 9.25 -14.71
CA ASP A 250 2.14 9.11 -13.42
C ASP A 250 1.69 7.87 -12.62
N ASP A 251 0.81 7.05 -13.12
CA ASP A 251 0.63 5.69 -12.61
C ASP A 251 1.77 4.84 -13.20
N ILE A 252 2.91 4.92 -12.54
CA ILE A 252 4.19 4.25 -12.81
C ILE A 252 4.01 2.77 -13.16
#